data_92b3ca02077fb3c9495d99e5f3993930
#
_entry.id   92b3ca02077fb3c9495d99e5f3993930
#
_cell.length_a   1.000
_cell.length_b   1.000
_cell.length_c   1.000
_cell.angle_alpha   90.00
_cell.angle_beta   90.00
_cell.angle_gamma   90.00
#
_symmetry.space_group_name_H-M   'P 1'
#
loop_
_entity.id
_entity.type
_entity.pdbx_description
1 polymer ?
#
loop_
_entity_poly.entity_id
_entity_poly.type
_entity_poly.pdbx_seq_one_letter_code
_entity_poly.pdbx_strand_id
1 'polypeptide(L)'
;MSLRLPKLLFAAALGTVLTVSSAWADDGTKDANKDAAGKPDEAKLPPFPADKTVKQTTTIGGKTISYDATVGSLPVLDEKGKTIADVMFIAYTVPGKDRPVTFALNGGPGASSVYLNLGALGPKRVQFGAEGNSPSDPATPIDNQGSWLDFTDLVFIDPVGTGFSRSRVSEDETKKKFYSTQADIEYLSRIVYDWLVKNDRLLSRKYLVGESYGGFRGPRITHYLQTRLGVAMNGDVLVSPYLDPGVQNDNGDLSPLPWMLTLPTITATNLERQGKLNDATMAQVIEYTRGDYVVDLLKGRSDPHAVERIVKRVTELSGLDPVFVRRAGGRLETQAFLREVFRNEGKLGSRYDANVTEWDPFPFSPDQRTNDPLLDAIIAPTTTAMVDFVTRTVGWKYVGRYNALSYDVNRLWDRKDEPRGSVQELRQSVAIDSKLRVLIVHGWGDLSCPFMASKLIVDQMPLMGDPNRVQVKEYAGGHMFYSRGDSQQALRRDVMAMYAQH
;
A
#
# COMPACT_ATOMS: atom_id res chain seq x y z
N MET A 1 -21.39 7.83 75.39
CA MET A 1 -22.71 7.33 74.88
C MET A 1 -22.44 6.72 73.51
N SER A 2 -22.32 5.41 73.47
CA SER A 2 -22.02 4.61 72.27
C SER A 2 -23.29 4.27 71.53
N LEU A 3 -23.32 4.50 70.24
CA LEU A 3 -24.35 3.97 69.37
C LEU A 3 -23.73 3.10 68.27
N ARG A 4 -24.09 1.81 68.32
CA ARG A 4 -23.68 0.76 67.39
C ARG A 4 -24.50 0.85 66.08
N LEU A 5 -23.81 0.75 64.92
CA LEU A 5 -24.42 0.49 63.63
C LEU A 5 -24.68 -1.01 63.45
N PRO A 6 -25.77 -1.42 62.78
CA PRO A 6 -26.01 -2.80 62.39
C PRO A 6 -25.36 -3.13 61.02
N LYS A 7 -24.80 -4.33 60.95
CA LYS A 7 -24.30 -4.96 59.72
C LYS A 7 -25.46 -5.42 58.84
N LEU A 8 -25.52 -4.94 57.62
CA LEU A 8 -26.37 -5.50 56.57
C LEU A 8 -25.57 -6.51 55.76
N LEU A 9 -26.01 -7.76 55.76
CA LEU A 9 -25.56 -8.82 54.87
C LEU A 9 -26.16 -8.58 53.47
N PHE A 10 -25.29 -8.53 52.46
CA PHE A 10 -25.71 -8.65 51.07
C PHE A 10 -25.54 -10.11 50.63
N ALA A 11 -26.67 -10.76 50.32
CA ALA A 11 -26.71 -12.08 49.72
C ALA A 11 -26.37 -11.96 48.22
N ALA A 12 -25.37 -12.74 47.77
CA ALA A 12 -25.04 -12.89 46.37
C ALA A 12 -26.04 -13.84 45.71
N ALA A 13 -26.80 -13.33 44.75
CA ALA A 13 -27.59 -14.15 43.83
C ALA A 13 -26.73 -14.58 42.65
N LEU A 14 -26.41 -15.87 42.57
CA LEU A 14 -25.82 -16.50 41.38
C LEU A 14 -26.89 -16.57 40.28
N GLY A 15 -26.76 -15.79 39.25
CA GLY A 15 -27.50 -15.94 38.00
C GLY A 15 -26.85 -17.02 37.12
N THR A 16 -27.53 -18.15 36.96
CA THR A 16 -27.16 -19.23 36.06
C THR A 16 -27.42 -18.80 34.61
N VAL A 17 -26.37 -18.62 33.83
CA VAL A 17 -26.46 -18.45 32.38
C VAL A 17 -26.58 -19.83 31.75
N LEU A 18 -27.74 -20.13 31.20
CA LEU A 18 -28.01 -21.31 30.36
C LEU A 18 -27.33 -21.08 28.97
N THR A 19 -26.21 -21.73 28.73
CA THR A 19 -25.68 -21.89 27.41
C THR A 19 -26.38 -23.04 26.69
N VAL A 20 -27.14 -22.73 25.65
CA VAL A 20 -27.69 -23.73 24.74
C VAL A 20 -26.60 -24.14 23.78
N SER A 21 -25.96 -25.28 24.07
CA SER A 21 -25.07 -25.98 23.13
C SER A 21 -25.95 -26.92 22.28
N SER A 22 -26.00 -26.64 20.97
CA SER A 22 -26.51 -27.59 19.98
C SER A 22 -25.48 -28.73 19.83
N ALA A 23 -25.83 -29.90 20.44
CA ALA A 23 -25.09 -31.11 20.23
C ALA A 23 -25.42 -31.71 18.84
N TRP A 24 -24.45 -31.85 18.00
CA TRP A 24 -24.48 -32.78 16.88
C TRP A 24 -23.86 -34.10 17.37
N ALA A 25 -24.60 -35.18 17.13
CA ALA A 25 -24.24 -36.50 17.58
C ALA A 25 -22.90 -36.95 16.99
N ASP A 26 -21.98 -37.33 17.87
CA ASP A 26 -20.74 -38.01 17.56
C ASP A 26 -21.01 -39.51 17.60
N ASP A 27 -20.89 -40.17 16.46
CA ASP A 27 -20.99 -41.61 16.33
C ASP A 27 -19.60 -42.20 16.55
N GLY A 28 -19.41 -42.73 17.73
CA GLY A 28 -18.12 -43.25 18.18
C GLY A 28 -17.74 -44.57 17.53
N THR A 29 -16.71 -44.54 16.70
CA THR A 29 -15.86 -45.73 16.46
C THR A 29 -14.45 -45.43 16.94
N LYS A 30 -14.09 -46.05 18.07
CA LYS A 30 -12.71 -46.14 18.53
C LYS A 30 -11.96 -47.07 17.59
N ASP A 31 -11.03 -46.53 16.82
CA ASP A 31 -9.94 -47.31 16.27
C ASP A 31 -8.59 -46.83 16.81
N ALA A 32 -7.96 -47.73 17.50
CA ALA A 32 -6.59 -47.60 17.98
C ALA A 32 -5.63 -47.69 16.80
N ASN A 33 -4.98 -46.57 16.44
CA ASN A 33 -3.67 -46.62 15.84
C ASN A 33 -2.97 -45.30 16.10
N LYS A 34 -2.40 -45.12 17.31
CA LYS A 34 -1.35 -44.16 17.57
C LYS A 34 -0.03 -44.86 17.25
N ASP A 35 0.52 -44.58 16.09
CA ASP A 35 1.97 -44.57 15.83
C ASP A 35 2.16 -44.51 14.31
N ALA A 36 2.27 -43.35 13.77
CA ALA A 36 2.98 -42.93 12.58
C ALA A 36 2.39 -41.58 12.10
N ALA A 37 2.57 -40.53 12.89
CA ALA A 37 2.47 -39.18 12.33
C ALA A 37 3.74 -39.01 11.47
N GLY A 38 3.70 -39.53 10.25
CA GLY A 38 4.63 -39.16 9.19
C GLY A 38 4.60 -37.68 9.03
N LYS A 39 5.79 -37.04 8.97
CA LYS A 39 5.92 -35.62 8.57
C LYS A 39 5.03 -35.43 7.36
N PRO A 40 4.23 -34.33 7.31
CA PRO A 40 3.46 -34.02 6.11
C PRO A 40 4.44 -34.05 4.94
N ASP A 41 4.19 -34.92 3.95
CA ASP A 41 4.93 -34.94 2.70
C ASP A 41 4.98 -33.47 2.21
N GLU A 42 6.21 -32.96 2.00
CA GLU A 42 6.41 -31.69 1.28
C GLU A 42 5.68 -31.88 -0.04
N ALA A 43 4.47 -31.31 -0.18
CA ALA A 43 3.71 -31.43 -1.41
C ALA A 43 4.64 -30.94 -2.52
N LYS A 44 5.11 -31.88 -3.38
CA LYS A 44 6.02 -31.52 -4.47
C LYS A 44 5.29 -30.60 -5.43
N LEU A 45 5.36 -29.31 -5.16
CA LEU A 45 4.80 -28.29 -6.04
C LEU A 45 5.40 -28.48 -7.44
N PRO A 46 4.58 -28.49 -8.51
CA PRO A 46 5.11 -28.60 -9.86
C PRO A 46 6.11 -27.45 -10.10
N PRO A 47 7.21 -27.70 -10.83
CA PRO A 47 8.16 -26.64 -11.15
C PRO A 47 7.46 -25.51 -11.93
N PHE A 48 7.95 -24.28 -11.77
CA PHE A 48 7.51 -23.21 -12.67
C PHE A 48 7.99 -23.50 -14.10
N PRO A 49 7.23 -23.04 -15.12
CA PRO A 49 7.71 -23.05 -16.48
C PRO A 49 9.02 -22.22 -16.58
N ALA A 50 9.85 -22.54 -17.57
CA ALA A 50 10.99 -21.68 -17.91
C ALA A 50 10.51 -20.28 -18.25
N ASP A 51 11.38 -19.29 -18.08
CA ASP A 51 11.12 -17.91 -18.50
C ASP A 51 10.64 -17.88 -19.94
N LYS A 52 9.63 -17.08 -20.20
CA LYS A 52 9.04 -16.95 -21.54
C LYS A 52 8.94 -15.50 -21.94
N THR A 53 9.46 -15.19 -23.13
CA THR A 53 9.47 -13.85 -23.72
C THR A 53 8.65 -13.83 -25.01
N VAL A 54 7.85 -12.77 -25.18
CA VAL A 54 7.08 -12.51 -26.39
C VAL A 54 7.24 -11.05 -26.79
N LYS A 55 7.24 -10.79 -28.11
CA LYS A 55 7.25 -9.42 -28.62
C LYS A 55 5.86 -8.83 -28.58
N GLN A 56 5.78 -7.61 -28.09
CA GLN A 56 4.53 -6.85 -27.96
C GLN A 56 4.72 -5.41 -28.48
N THR A 57 3.62 -4.71 -28.61
CA THR A 57 3.63 -3.28 -28.95
C THR A 57 2.70 -2.50 -28.02
N THR A 58 3.02 -1.24 -27.79
CA THR A 58 2.17 -0.27 -27.11
C THR A 58 2.35 1.09 -27.72
N THR A 59 1.36 1.96 -27.58
CA THR A 59 1.42 3.34 -28.06
C THR A 59 1.51 4.28 -26.86
N ILE A 60 2.56 5.13 -26.83
CA ILE A 60 2.79 6.12 -25.79
C ILE A 60 3.04 7.47 -26.48
N GLY A 61 2.22 8.49 -26.18
CA GLY A 61 2.36 9.81 -26.77
C GLY A 61 2.30 9.79 -28.31
N GLY A 62 1.47 8.93 -28.89
CA GLY A 62 1.31 8.75 -30.34
C GLY A 62 2.43 7.95 -31.03
N LYS A 63 3.43 7.46 -30.28
CA LYS A 63 4.53 6.63 -30.82
C LYS A 63 4.32 5.17 -30.47
N THR A 64 4.36 4.29 -31.46
CA THR A 64 4.36 2.84 -31.26
C THR A 64 5.74 2.37 -30.81
N ILE A 65 5.79 1.67 -29.70
CA ILE A 65 6.99 1.10 -29.10
C ILE A 65 6.86 -0.42 -29.13
N SER A 66 7.83 -1.07 -29.78
CA SER A 66 7.99 -2.53 -29.72
C SER A 66 8.85 -2.89 -28.53
N TYR A 67 8.43 -3.90 -27.78
CA TYR A 67 9.13 -4.34 -26.55
C TYR A 67 9.03 -5.85 -26.39
N ASP A 68 9.93 -6.39 -25.60
CA ASP A 68 9.90 -7.76 -25.16
C ASP A 68 9.20 -7.83 -23.77
N ALA A 69 8.16 -8.66 -23.69
CA ALA A 69 7.46 -8.98 -22.43
C ALA A 69 7.92 -10.35 -21.95
N THR A 70 8.60 -10.39 -20.82
CA THR A 70 9.13 -11.61 -20.21
C THR A 70 8.41 -11.91 -18.92
N VAL A 71 7.87 -13.12 -18.79
CA VAL A 71 7.40 -13.69 -17.53
C VAL A 71 8.38 -14.76 -17.10
N GLY A 72 8.88 -14.67 -15.89
CA GLY A 72 9.85 -15.59 -15.36
C GLY A 72 9.85 -15.69 -13.85
N SER A 73 10.80 -16.46 -13.32
CA SER A 73 10.97 -16.60 -11.87
C SER A 73 12.45 -16.66 -11.49
N LEU A 74 12.70 -16.27 -10.23
CA LEU A 74 13.99 -16.39 -9.57
C LEU A 74 13.84 -17.19 -8.29
N PRO A 75 14.75 -18.11 -7.98
CA PRO A 75 14.72 -18.89 -6.74
C PRO A 75 15.22 -18.02 -5.57
N VAL A 76 14.60 -18.20 -4.40
CA VAL A 76 15.22 -17.80 -3.14
C VAL A 76 15.93 -19.03 -2.58
N LEU A 77 17.21 -18.88 -2.29
CA LEU A 77 18.06 -19.97 -1.77
C LEU A 77 18.28 -19.78 -0.27
N ASP A 78 18.30 -20.87 0.47
CA ASP A 78 18.80 -20.89 1.84
C ASP A 78 20.34 -20.91 1.88
N GLU A 79 20.91 -20.88 3.09
CA GLU A 79 22.36 -20.91 3.32
C GLU A 79 23.06 -22.15 2.76
N LYS A 80 22.31 -23.21 2.49
CA LYS A 80 22.82 -24.48 1.91
C LYS A 80 22.63 -24.55 0.40
N GLY A 81 22.10 -23.49 -0.22
CA GLY A 81 21.81 -23.45 -1.65
C GLY A 81 20.53 -24.18 -2.08
N LYS A 82 19.69 -24.63 -1.10
CA LYS A 82 18.37 -25.23 -1.41
C LYS A 82 17.39 -24.11 -1.76
N THR A 83 16.61 -24.30 -2.82
CA THR A 83 15.50 -23.41 -3.16
C THR A 83 14.38 -23.52 -2.13
N ILE A 84 14.05 -22.41 -1.47
CA ILE A 84 13.01 -22.30 -0.44
C ILE A 84 11.80 -21.48 -0.88
N ALA A 85 11.91 -20.74 -1.99
CA ALA A 85 10.79 -20.07 -2.64
C ALA A 85 11.08 -19.82 -4.12
N ASP A 86 10.00 -19.61 -4.89
CA ASP A 86 10.06 -19.14 -6.27
C ASP A 86 9.40 -17.76 -6.31
N VAL A 87 10.11 -16.74 -6.75
CA VAL A 87 9.62 -15.36 -6.88
C VAL A 87 9.41 -15.04 -8.36
N MET A 88 8.17 -14.79 -8.72
CA MET A 88 7.78 -14.42 -10.09
C MET A 88 8.14 -12.95 -10.36
N PHE A 89 8.53 -12.68 -11.60
CA PHE A 89 8.67 -11.34 -12.14
C PHE A 89 8.03 -11.22 -13.52
N ILE A 90 7.64 -9.99 -13.85
CA ILE A 90 7.26 -9.59 -15.21
C ILE A 90 8.17 -8.45 -15.61
N ALA A 91 8.91 -8.63 -16.71
CA ALA A 91 9.80 -7.61 -17.24
C ALA A 91 9.34 -7.14 -18.62
N TYR A 92 9.39 -5.82 -18.83
CA TYR A 92 9.19 -5.19 -20.13
C TYR A 92 10.46 -4.47 -20.52
N THR A 93 11.09 -4.90 -21.61
CA THR A 93 12.36 -4.34 -22.08
C THR A 93 12.27 -3.87 -23.51
N VAL A 94 12.88 -2.72 -23.79
CA VAL A 94 12.97 -2.16 -25.14
C VAL A 94 14.42 -2.28 -25.61
N PRO A 95 14.68 -2.76 -26.84
CA PRO A 95 16.03 -2.82 -27.37
C PRO A 95 16.72 -1.45 -27.32
N GLY A 96 17.94 -1.41 -26.80
CA GLY A 96 18.74 -0.17 -26.70
C GLY A 96 19.89 -0.31 -25.73
N LYS A 97 20.95 0.48 -25.94
CA LYS A 97 22.07 0.58 -25.00
C LYS A 97 21.74 1.62 -23.92
N ASP A 98 22.32 1.43 -22.75
CA ASP A 98 22.30 2.39 -21.63
C ASP A 98 20.90 2.79 -21.11
N ARG A 99 19.88 1.97 -21.38
CA ARG A 99 18.56 2.22 -20.83
C ARG A 99 18.55 2.01 -19.30
N PRO A 100 17.90 2.88 -18.53
CA PRO A 100 17.65 2.62 -17.11
C PRO A 100 16.80 1.37 -16.92
N VAL A 101 16.85 0.80 -15.72
CA VAL A 101 15.93 -0.25 -15.27
C VAL A 101 15.22 0.19 -13.99
N THR A 102 13.93 -0.03 -13.93
CA THR A 102 13.06 0.32 -12.83
C THR A 102 12.40 -0.93 -12.26
N PHE A 103 12.66 -1.20 -10.99
CA PHE A 103 11.98 -2.25 -10.24
C PHE A 103 10.76 -1.69 -9.55
N ALA A 104 9.63 -2.39 -9.62
CA ALA A 104 8.36 -1.94 -9.06
C ALA A 104 7.78 -2.98 -8.10
N LEU A 105 7.33 -2.51 -6.94
CA LEU A 105 6.78 -3.31 -5.85
C LEU A 105 5.55 -2.61 -5.26
N ASN A 106 4.39 -3.27 -5.30
CA ASN A 106 3.24 -2.85 -4.49
C ASN A 106 3.45 -3.21 -3.01
N GLY A 107 2.48 -2.88 -2.18
CA GLY A 107 2.57 -2.94 -0.72
C GLY A 107 1.76 -4.07 -0.07
N GLY A 108 0.87 -3.68 0.80
CA GLY A 108 0.07 -4.55 1.66
C GLY A 108 0.60 -4.55 3.11
N PRO A 109 1.53 -5.43 3.55
CA PRO A 109 2.11 -6.56 2.80
C PRO A 109 1.06 -7.54 2.32
N GLY A 110 1.34 -8.18 1.17
CA GLY A 110 0.44 -9.17 0.56
C GLY A 110 -0.12 -8.76 -0.81
N ALA A 111 0.20 -7.58 -1.34
CA ALA A 111 -0.13 -7.21 -2.71
C ALA A 111 0.96 -7.66 -3.69
N SER A 112 0.54 -8.22 -4.83
CA SER A 112 1.39 -8.40 -6.01
C SER A 112 1.63 -7.06 -6.69
N SER A 113 2.61 -6.96 -7.57
CA SER A 113 2.93 -5.71 -8.27
C SER A 113 1.99 -5.40 -9.44
N VAL A 114 0.83 -6.05 -9.50
CA VAL A 114 -0.17 -5.92 -10.57
C VAL A 114 -0.78 -4.53 -10.65
N TYR A 115 -0.94 -3.84 -9.52
CA TYR A 115 -1.58 -2.51 -9.49
C TYR A 115 -0.67 -1.45 -10.10
N LEU A 116 0.62 -1.47 -9.78
CA LEU A 116 1.61 -0.63 -10.48
C LEU A 116 1.77 -1.06 -11.93
N ASN A 117 1.73 -2.34 -12.24
CA ASN A 117 1.88 -2.85 -13.60
C ASN A 117 0.70 -2.43 -14.49
N LEU A 118 -0.52 -2.86 -14.17
CA LEU A 118 -1.70 -2.63 -14.99
C LEU A 118 -2.44 -1.31 -14.68
N GLY A 119 -2.00 -0.56 -13.69
CA GLY A 119 -2.62 0.71 -13.30
C GLY A 119 -1.76 1.92 -13.61
N ALA A 120 -0.45 1.84 -13.36
CA ALA A 120 0.43 3.00 -13.37
C ALA A 120 1.49 2.97 -14.48
N LEU A 121 2.45 2.05 -14.40
CA LEU A 121 3.73 2.15 -15.11
C LEU A 121 3.84 1.27 -16.35
N GLY A 122 3.17 0.12 -16.34
CA GLY A 122 3.29 -0.89 -17.38
C GLY A 122 2.78 -0.43 -18.75
N PRO A 123 3.12 -1.15 -19.83
CA PRO A 123 2.76 -0.75 -21.19
C PRO A 123 1.26 -0.84 -21.49
N LYS A 124 0.52 -1.61 -20.71
CA LYS A 124 -0.94 -1.77 -20.80
C LYS A 124 -1.55 -1.37 -19.46
N ARG A 125 -2.80 -0.86 -19.52
CA ARG A 125 -3.56 -0.53 -18.31
C ARG A 125 -4.97 -1.14 -18.35
N VAL A 126 -5.49 -1.43 -17.17
CA VAL A 126 -6.90 -1.71 -16.91
C VAL A 126 -7.48 -0.50 -16.18
N GLN A 127 -8.68 -0.08 -16.55
CA GLN A 127 -9.39 0.99 -15.86
C GLN A 127 -9.92 0.50 -14.50
N PHE A 128 -9.72 1.30 -13.46
CA PHE A 128 -10.23 1.06 -12.10
C PHE A 128 -10.30 2.38 -11.31
N GLY A 129 -10.77 2.31 -10.06
CA GLY A 129 -10.95 3.50 -9.23
C GLY A 129 -12.10 4.36 -9.71
N ALA A 130 -11.96 5.68 -9.63
CA ALA A 130 -13.00 6.64 -10.02
C ALA A 130 -13.36 6.60 -11.52
N GLU A 131 -12.45 6.11 -12.36
CA GLU A 131 -12.65 5.95 -13.82
C GLU A 131 -12.97 4.49 -14.20
N GLY A 132 -13.11 3.59 -13.21
CA GLY A 132 -13.29 2.16 -13.44
C GLY A 132 -14.72 1.79 -13.79
N ASN A 133 -14.85 0.61 -14.42
CA ASN A 133 -16.11 -0.05 -14.69
C ASN A 133 -16.51 -0.94 -13.50
N SER A 134 -17.67 -1.61 -13.61
CA SER A 134 -18.07 -2.61 -12.62
C SER A 134 -17.09 -3.80 -12.59
N PRO A 135 -16.89 -4.47 -11.44
CA PRO A 135 -15.98 -5.61 -11.34
C PRO A 135 -16.28 -6.78 -12.31
N SER A 136 -17.52 -6.86 -12.79
CA SER A 136 -17.97 -7.88 -13.77
C SER A 136 -17.77 -7.48 -15.23
N ASP A 137 -17.37 -6.25 -15.50
CA ASP A 137 -17.13 -5.82 -16.87
C ASP A 137 -15.84 -6.46 -17.42
N PRO A 138 -15.72 -6.64 -18.75
CA PRO A 138 -14.53 -7.22 -19.36
C PRO A 138 -13.27 -6.40 -19.01
N ALA A 139 -12.33 -7.02 -18.32
CA ALA A 139 -11.07 -6.39 -17.93
C ALA A 139 -10.07 -6.41 -19.10
N THR A 140 -10.38 -5.71 -20.19
CA THR A 140 -9.52 -5.66 -21.39
C THR A 140 -8.42 -4.62 -21.20
N PRO A 141 -7.13 -5.01 -21.18
CA PRO A 141 -6.04 -4.05 -21.12
C PRO A 141 -5.96 -3.20 -22.40
N ILE A 142 -5.82 -1.89 -22.23
CA ILE A 142 -5.58 -0.92 -23.31
C ILE A 142 -4.16 -0.37 -23.24
N ASP A 143 -3.70 0.31 -24.30
CA ASP A 143 -2.40 0.99 -24.30
C ASP A 143 -2.35 2.05 -23.20
N ASN A 144 -1.29 2.01 -22.39
CA ASN A 144 -1.11 2.93 -21.27
C ASN A 144 -0.34 4.18 -21.72
N GLN A 145 -1.04 5.29 -21.91
CA GLN A 145 -0.43 6.57 -22.26
C GLN A 145 0.47 7.14 -21.15
N GLY A 146 0.29 6.69 -19.91
CA GLY A 146 1.12 7.04 -18.76
C GLY A 146 2.29 6.10 -18.51
N SER A 147 2.49 5.10 -19.38
CA SER A 147 3.60 4.14 -19.21
C SER A 147 4.98 4.81 -19.21
N TRP A 148 5.90 4.22 -18.45
CA TRP A 148 7.28 4.68 -18.38
C TRP A 148 8.21 3.91 -19.33
N LEU A 149 7.67 2.99 -20.12
CA LEU A 149 8.46 2.09 -20.95
C LEU A 149 9.28 2.80 -22.05
N ASP A 150 8.92 4.00 -22.43
CA ASP A 150 9.67 4.78 -23.43
C ASP A 150 10.99 5.35 -22.90
N PHE A 151 11.15 5.51 -21.57
CA PHE A 151 12.40 6.04 -20.98
C PHE A 151 13.12 5.08 -20.02
N THR A 152 12.49 4.00 -19.58
CA THR A 152 13.11 2.98 -18.71
C THR A 152 12.55 1.60 -19.02
N ASP A 153 13.35 0.55 -18.78
CA ASP A 153 12.82 -0.82 -18.74
C ASP A 153 12.15 -1.06 -17.38
N LEU A 154 11.15 -1.92 -17.34
CA LEU A 154 10.31 -2.12 -16.17
C LEU A 154 10.38 -3.57 -15.70
N VAL A 155 10.54 -3.78 -14.40
CA VAL A 155 10.55 -5.09 -13.75
C VAL A 155 9.60 -5.08 -12.56
N PHE A 156 8.52 -5.82 -12.67
CA PHE A 156 7.53 -5.98 -11.61
C PHE A 156 7.80 -7.28 -10.87
N ILE A 157 8.00 -7.21 -9.56
CA ILE A 157 8.32 -8.37 -8.71
C ILE A 157 7.12 -8.65 -7.81
N ASP A 158 6.64 -9.89 -7.80
CA ASP A 158 5.60 -10.33 -6.89
C ASP A 158 6.25 -10.98 -5.66
N PRO A 159 6.14 -10.40 -4.46
CA PRO A 159 6.66 -11.01 -3.23
C PRO A 159 6.10 -12.40 -2.94
N VAL A 160 6.80 -13.20 -2.14
CA VAL A 160 6.36 -14.56 -1.77
C VAL A 160 4.95 -14.54 -1.17
N GLY A 161 4.06 -15.38 -1.70
CA GLY A 161 2.66 -15.47 -1.31
C GLY A 161 1.72 -14.52 -2.07
N THR A 162 2.26 -13.75 -3.03
CA THR A 162 1.51 -12.85 -3.91
C THR A 162 1.72 -13.23 -5.38
N GLY A 163 0.85 -12.78 -6.26
CA GLY A 163 0.90 -13.20 -7.65
C GLY A 163 0.89 -14.72 -7.77
N PHE A 164 1.79 -15.29 -8.55
CA PHE A 164 2.08 -16.73 -8.55
C PHE A 164 3.30 -17.09 -7.68
N SER A 165 3.97 -16.12 -7.05
CA SER A 165 5.12 -16.36 -6.18
C SER A 165 4.75 -17.21 -4.99
N ARG A 166 5.61 -18.17 -4.64
CA ARG A 166 5.27 -19.21 -3.67
C ARG A 166 6.46 -19.63 -2.81
N SER A 167 6.17 -20.01 -1.58
CA SER A 167 7.11 -20.72 -0.71
C SER A 167 7.19 -22.20 -1.10
N ARG A 168 8.34 -22.82 -0.85
CA ARG A 168 8.61 -24.25 -0.99
C ARG A 168 8.90 -24.95 0.35
N VAL A 169 8.68 -24.24 1.45
CA VAL A 169 8.86 -24.77 2.80
C VAL A 169 7.51 -24.80 3.53
N SER A 170 7.47 -25.36 4.73
CA SER A 170 6.25 -25.41 5.54
C SER A 170 5.69 -24.02 5.85
N GLU A 171 4.43 -23.96 6.26
CA GLU A 171 3.77 -22.69 6.60
C GLU A 171 4.52 -21.94 7.72
N ASP A 172 4.98 -22.66 8.76
CA ASP A 172 5.72 -22.06 9.86
C ASP A 172 7.09 -21.53 9.45
N GLU A 173 7.79 -22.26 8.56
CA GLU A 173 9.04 -21.77 7.97
C GLU A 173 8.80 -20.61 7.02
N THR A 174 7.69 -20.63 6.25
CA THR A 174 7.29 -19.53 5.38
C THR A 174 7.12 -18.23 6.16
N LYS A 175 6.40 -18.27 7.28
CA LYS A 175 6.23 -17.10 8.17
C LYS A 175 7.58 -16.56 8.64
N LYS A 176 8.46 -17.42 9.11
CA LYS A 176 9.78 -17.03 9.62
C LYS A 176 10.71 -16.46 8.55
N LYS A 177 10.66 -17.01 7.33
CA LYS A 177 11.63 -16.71 6.26
C LYS A 177 11.17 -15.60 5.31
N PHE A 178 9.86 -15.25 5.30
CA PHE A 178 9.32 -14.34 4.30
C PHE A 178 8.36 -13.29 4.86
N TYR A 179 7.66 -13.56 5.98
CA TYR A 179 6.57 -12.70 6.46
C TYR A 179 6.97 -11.87 7.67
N SER A 180 8.09 -11.18 7.54
CA SER A 180 8.53 -10.10 8.44
C SER A 180 9.26 -9.04 7.65
N THR A 181 9.33 -7.82 8.16
CA THR A 181 10.01 -6.71 7.47
C THR A 181 11.45 -7.05 7.11
N GLN A 182 12.22 -7.60 8.05
CA GLN A 182 13.62 -7.91 7.79
C GLN A 182 13.79 -8.97 6.69
N ALA A 183 13.08 -10.09 6.80
CA ALA A 183 13.16 -11.16 5.82
C ALA A 183 12.72 -10.71 4.43
N ASP A 184 11.63 -9.91 4.36
CA ASP A 184 11.10 -9.33 3.13
C ASP A 184 12.14 -8.46 2.41
N ILE A 185 12.81 -7.57 3.15
CA ILE A 185 13.85 -6.71 2.58
C ILE A 185 15.06 -7.51 2.08
N GLU A 186 15.50 -8.49 2.86
CA GLU A 186 16.67 -9.31 2.52
C GLU A 186 16.47 -10.11 1.25
N TYR A 187 15.38 -10.89 1.15
CA TYR A 187 15.18 -11.72 -0.04
C TYR A 187 14.80 -10.88 -1.26
N LEU A 188 14.00 -9.82 -1.13
CA LEU A 188 13.64 -8.97 -2.28
C LEU A 188 14.85 -8.20 -2.81
N SER A 189 15.73 -7.70 -1.95
CA SER A 189 16.99 -7.11 -2.38
C SER A 189 17.85 -8.11 -3.14
N ARG A 190 17.90 -9.36 -2.69
CA ARG A 190 18.60 -10.44 -3.40
C ARG A 190 17.94 -10.75 -4.74
N ILE A 191 16.63 -10.76 -4.84
CA ILE A 191 15.90 -10.94 -6.12
C ILE A 191 16.22 -9.81 -7.10
N VAL A 192 16.27 -8.56 -6.65
CA VAL A 192 16.69 -7.42 -7.50
C VAL A 192 18.12 -7.63 -8.00
N TYR A 193 19.04 -7.98 -7.11
CA TYR A 193 20.43 -8.27 -7.46
C TYR A 193 20.54 -9.43 -8.48
N ASP A 194 19.88 -10.55 -8.23
CA ASP A 194 19.94 -11.74 -9.09
C ASP A 194 19.30 -11.46 -10.45
N TRP A 195 18.25 -10.63 -10.52
CA TRP A 195 17.69 -10.18 -11.80
C TRP A 195 18.70 -9.33 -12.60
N LEU A 196 19.38 -8.40 -11.93
CA LEU A 196 20.41 -7.55 -12.55
C LEU A 196 21.58 -8.39 -13.11
N VAL A 197 22.03 -9.40 -12.36
CA VAL A 197 23.08 -10.33 -12.81
C VAL A 197 22.61 -11.17 -13.98
N LYS A 198 21.43 -11.79 -13.86
CA LYS A 198 20.85 -12.69 -14.89
C LYS A 198 20.66 -11.99 -16.24
N ASN A 199 20.40 -10.69 -16.23
CA ASN A 199 20.08 -9.91 -17.43
C ASN A 199 21.19 -8.94 -17.86
N ASP A 200 22.40 -9.06 -17.29
CA ASP A 200 23.57 -8.22 -17.60
C ASP A 200 23.32 -6.71 -17.40
N ARG A 201 22.54 -6.34 -16.33
CA ARG A 201 22.08 -4.98 -16.08
C ARG A 201 22.73 -4.30 -14.84
N LEU A 202 23.81 -4.88 -14.28
CA LEU A 202 24.48 -4.31 -13.10
C LEU A 202 25.02 -2.88 -13.35
N LEU A 203 25.43 -2.57 -14.57
CA LEU A 203 25.95 -1.24 -14.93
C LEU A 203 24.87 -0.25 -15.37
N SER A 204 23.60 -0.68 -15.54
CA SER A 204 22.52 0.23 -15.87
C SER A 204 22.22 1.20 -14.73
N ARG A 205 21.69 2.37 -15.06
CA ARG A 205 21.03 3.22 -14.05
C ARG A 205 19.82 2.49 -13.49
N LYS A 206 19.66 2.48 -12.17
CA LYS A 206 18.67 1.66 -11.46
C LYS A 206 17.75 2.53 -10.61
N TYR A 207 16.46 2.27 -10.71
CA TYR A 207 15.43 2.96 -9.96
C TYR A 207 14.50 1.95 -9.28
N LEU A 208 13.95 2.35 -8.15
CA LEU A 208 12.93 1.58 -7.43
C LEU A 208 11.63 2.38 -7.35
N VAL A 209 10.51 1.69 -7.57
CA VAL A 209 9.16 2.23 -7.31
C VAL A 209 8.50 1.37 -6.26
N GLY A 210 8.07 1.99 -5.18
CA GLY A 210 7.34 1.32 -4.10
C GLY A 210 6.04 2.02 -3.78
N GLU A 211 4.91 1.28 -3.75
CA GLU A 211 3.62 1.83 -3.38
C GLU A 211 3.18 1.33 -2.01
N SER A 212 2.63 2.24 -1.18
CA SER A 212 2.09 1.89 0.13
C SER A 212 3.16 1.28 1.06
N TYR A 213 2.98 0.06 1.55
CA TYR A 213 4.04 -0.71 2.19
C TYR A 213 5.24 -0.96 1.27
N GLY A 214 5.06 -0.93 -0.06
CA GLY A 214 6.15 -0.88 -1.03
C GLY A 214 7.01 0.39 -0.88
N GLY A 215 6.39 1.52 -0.53
CA GLY A 215 7.08 2.76 -0.18
C GLY A 215 7.82 2.70 1.16
N PHE A 216 7.38 1.87 2.10
CA PHE A 216 8.16 1.51 3.30
C PHE A 216 9.34 0.58 2.96
N ARG A 217 9.13 -0.37 2.04
CA ARG A 217 10.17 -1.27 1.51
C ARG A 217 11.27 -0.53 0.76
N GLY A 218 10.90 0.44 -0.08
CA GLY A 218 11.77 1.10 -1.04
C GLY A 218 13.08 1.59 -0.43
N PRO A 219 13.06 2.51 0.53
CA PRO A 219 14.27 3.02 1.16
C PRO A 219 15.12 1.93 1.83
N ARG A 220 14.49 0.89 2.37
CA ARG A 220 15.17 -0.24 3.01
C ARG A 220 15.87 -1.12 2.00
N ILE A 221 15.21 -1.44 0.88
CA ILE A 221 15.81 -2.21 -0.23
C ILE A 221 16.98 -1.41 -0.83
N THR A 222 16.78 -0.12 -1.10
CA THR A 222 17.83 0.76 -1.61
C THR A 222 19.04 0.79 -0.68
N HIS A 223 18.82 0.94 0.61
CA HIS A 223 19.89 0.92 1.62
C HIS A 223 20.57 -0.44 1.72
N TYR A 224 19.82 -1.54 1.70
CA TYR A 224 20.36 -2.90 1.78
C TYR A 224 21.17 -3.26 0.53
N LEU A 225 20.68 -2.94 -0.67
CA LEU A 225 21.39 -3.11 -1.92
C LEU A 225 22.76 -2.39 -1.87
N GLN A 226 22.76 -1.13 -1.46
CA GLN A 226 23.95 -0.31 -1.40
C GLN A 226 24.96 -0.80 -0.36
N THR A 227 24.51 -1.12 0.85
CA THR A 227 25.40 -1.39 1.99
C THR A 227 25.75 -2.87 2.18
N ARG A 228 24.91 -3.79 1.68
CA ARG A 228 25.10 -5.23 1.84
C ARG A 228 25.41 -5.97 0.55
N LEU A 229 24.85 -5.52 -0.58
CA LEU A 229 25.04 -6.19 -1.87
C LEU A 229 25.93 -5.41 -2.86
N GLY A 230 26.38 -4.20 -2.50
CA GLY A 230 27.27 -3.39 -3.30
C GLY A 230 26.63 -2.83 -4.58
N VAL A 231 25.32 -2.64 -4.60
CA VAL A 231 24.56 -2.11 -5.75
C VAL A 231 23.87 -0.82 -5.36
N ALA A 232 24.29 0.31 -5.92
CA ALA A 232 23.66 1.60 -5.70
C ALA A 232 22.46 1.81 -6.64
N MET A 233 21.38 2.41 -6.10
CA MET A 233 20.23 2.90 -6.86
C MET A 233 20.46 4.37 -7.24
N ASN A 234 19.93 4.79 -8.41
CA ASN A 234 19.97 6.19 -8.83
C ASN A 234 18.78 6.99 -8.25
N GLY A 235 17.66 6.34 -8.00
CA GLY A 235 16.53 7.02 -7.40
C GLY A 235 15.41 6.08 -6.94
N ASP A 236 14.59 6.62 -6.02
CA ASP A 236 13.39 5.98 -5.52
C ASP A 236 12.16 6.84 -5.83
N VAL A 237 11.10 6.22 -6.32
CA VAL A 237 9.77 6.84 -6.43
C VAL A 237 8.85 6.13 -5.44
N LEU A 238 8.42 6.86 -4.41
CA LEU A 238 7.61 6.34 -3.32
C LEU A 238 6.18 6.82 -3.49
N VAL A 239 5.31 5.91 -3.94
CA VAL A 239 3.91 6.21 -4.27
C VAL A 239 3.05 5.94 -3.04
N SER A 240 2.37 6.98 -2.55
CA SER A 240 1.51 6.90 -1.36
C SER A 240 2.14 6.09 -0.22
N PRO A 241 3.41 6.40 0.17
CA PRO A 241 4.17 5.52 1.04
C PRO A 241 3.70 5.54 2.48
N TYR A 242 3.83 4.39 3.13
CA TYR A 242 3.68 4.22 4.57
C TYR A 242 5.06 4.31 5.25
N LEU A 243 5.67 5.51 5.24
CA LEU A 243 7.09 5.69 5.63
C LEU A 243 7.36 5.46 7.11
N ASP A 244 6.47 5.91 7.98
CA ASP A 244 6.60 5.77 9.42
C ASP A 244 5.25 5.48 10.06
N PRO A 245 4.98 4.21 10.39
CA PRO A 245 3.79 3.79 11.13
C PRO A 245 3.55 4.56 12.43
N GLY A 246 4.62 4.92 13.14
CA GLY A 246 4.53 5.64 14.40
C GLY A 246 3.97 7.06 14.24
N VAL A 247 4.27 7.72 13.13
CA VAL A 247 3.72 9.04 12.82
C VAL A 247 2.25 8.95 12.41
N GLN A 248 1.88 7.92 11.65
CA GLN A 248 0.51 7.75 11.15
C GLN A 248 -0.45 7.11 12.15
N ASN A 249 0.04 6.17 12.96
CA ASN A 249 -0.74 5.40 13.93
C ASN A 249 -0.39 5.76 15.38
N ASP A 250 -0.02 7.00 15.65
CA ASP A 250 0.16 7.46 17.02
C ASP A 250 -1.19 7.32 17.76
N ASN A 251 -1.34 6.18 18.43
CA ASN A 251 -2.60 5.67 18.99
C ASN A 251 -3.07 6.39 20.24
N GLY A 252 -2.58 7.58 20.48
CA GLY A 252 -3.01 8.31 21.66
C GLY A 252 -4.15 9.27 21.36
N ASP A 253 -5.31 9.11 21.99
CA ASP A 253 -6.34 10.15 22.06
C ASP A 253 -5.78 11.51 22.54
N LEU A 254 -4.59 11.49 23.12
CA LEU A 254 -3.88 12.65 23.65
C LEU A 254 -2.98 13.31 22.60
N SER A 255 -2.57 12.58 21.54
CA SER A 255 -1.73 13.15 20.50
C SER A 255 -2.56 13.99 19.50
N PRO A 256 -2.09 15.19 19.14
CA PRO A 256 -2.71 15.98 18.07
C PRO A 256 -2.35 15.50 16.67
N LEU A 257 -1.28 14.68 16.52
CA LEU A 257 -0.70 14.30 15.23
C LEU A 257 -1.69 13.58 14.31
N PRO A 258 -2.42 12.53 14.71
CA PRO A 258 -3.34 11.83 13.82
C PRO A 258 -4.38 12.78 13.19
N TRP A 259 -4.90 13.70 13.99
CA TRP A 259 -5.90 14.67 13.54
C TRP A 259 -5.30 15.73 12.58
N MET A 260 -4.08 16.17 12.89
CA MET A 260 -3.32 17.08 12.02
C MET A 260 -2.99 16.43 10.67
N LEU A 261 -2.68 15.15 10.65
CA LEU A 261 -2.32 14.44 9.42
C LEU A 261 -3.53 14.18 8.51
N THR A 262 -4.70 13.89 9.10
CA THR A 262 -5.90 13.48 8.35
C THR A 262 -6.78 14.64 7.90
N LEU A 263 -6.85 15.76 8.65
CA LEU A 263 -7.71 16.88 8.32
C LEU A 263 -7.48 17.47 6.91
N PRO A 264 -6.24 17.65 6.43
CA PRO A 264 -6.02 18.14 5.07
C PRO A 264 -6.56 17.20 3.99
N THR A 265 -6.43 15.90 4.17
CA THR A 265 -6.98 14.90 3.24
C THR A 265 -8.52 14.91 3.24
N ILE A 266 -9.15 14.97 4.42
CA ILE A 266 -10.60 15.12 4.56
C ILE A 266 -11.07 16.41 3.84
N THR A 267 -10.34 17.49 4.02
CA THR A 267 -10.64 18.77 3.35
C THR A 267 -10.50 18.66 1.84
N ALA A 268 -9.43 18.02 1.36
CA ALA A 268 -9.21 17.80 -0.08
C ALA A 268 -10.37 17.03 -0.72
N THR A 269 -10.87 16.00 -0.05
CA THR A 269 -12.06 15.23 -0.47
C THR A 269 -13.29 16.13 -0.65
N ASN A 270 -13.55 17.02 0.32
CA ASN A 270 -14.66 17.96 0.25
C ASN A 270 -14.46 19.01 -0.87
N LEU A 271 -13.26 19.57 -0.98
CA LEU A 271 -12.93 20.56 -2.02
C LEU A 271 -13.01 19.95 -3.42
N GLU A 272 -12.60 18.72 -3.61
CA GLU A 272 -12.70 18.01 -4.89
C GLU A 272 -14.17 17.86 -5.32
N ARG A 273 -15.05 17.44 -4.43
CA ARG A 273 -16.51 17.34 -4.69
C ARG A 273 -17.13 18.70 -5.06
N GLN A 274 -16.55 19.80 -4.55
CA GLN A 274 -16.98 21.15 -4.86
C GLN A 274 -16.32 21.73 -6.11
N GLY A 275 -15.39 21.02 -6.75
CA GLY A 275 -14.59 21.53 -7.87
C GLY A 275 -13.62 22.65 -7.49
N LYS A 276 -13.21 22.72 -6.21
CA LYS A 276 -12.35 23.78 -5.65
C LYS A 276 -10.96 23.30 -5.22
N LEU A 277 -10.66 22.02 -5.43
CA LEU A 277 -9.36 21.46 -5.09
C LEU A 277 -8.27 22.03 -5.99
N ASN A 278 -7.29 22.70 -5.41
CA ASN A 278 -6.09 23.20 -6.08
C ASN A 278 -4.98 23.48 -5.04
N ASP A 279 -3.74 23.66 -5.50
CA ASP A 279 -2.58 23.86 -4.63
C ASP A 279 -2.73 25.08 -3.71
N ALA A 280 -3.33 26.18 -4.19
CA ALA A 280 -3.49 27.40 -3.39
C ALA A 280 -4.49 27.19 -2.23
N THR A 281 -5.62 26.51 -2.48
CA THR A 281 -6.57 26.19 -1.41
C THR A 281 -5.96 25.20 -0.42
N MET A 282 -5.21 24.20 -0.88
CA MET A 282 -4.57 23.23 0.00
C MET A 282 -3.43 23.84 0.81
N ALA A 283 -2.68 24.80 0.28
CA ALA A 283 -1.66 25.51 1.05
C ALA A 283 -2.26 26.23 2.28
N GLN A 284 -3.41 26.88 2.13
CA GLN A 284 -4.12 27.51 3.26
C GLN A 284 -4.61 26.50 4.30
N VAL A 285 -5.08 25.32 3.84
CA VAL A 285 -5.52 24.24 4.74
C VAL A 285 -4.33 23.68 5.53
N ILE A 286 -3.20 23.45 4.86
CA ILE A 286 -1.97 22.95 5.50
C ILE A 286 -1.47 23.96 6.54
N GLU A 287 -1.45 25.24 6.23
CA GLU A 287 -1.06 26.30 7.17
C GLU A 287 -1.96 26.33 8.40
N TYR A 288 -3.29 26.33 8.21
CA TYR A 288 -4.23 26.24 9.32
C TYR A 288 -3.99 24.99 10.18
N THR A 289 -3.77 23.86 9.54
CA THR A 289 -3.62 22.59 10.24
C THR A 289 -2.33 22.53 11.07
N ARG A 290 -1.23 23.11 10.56
CA ARG A 290 0.05 23.20 11.28
C ARG A 290 0.08 24.30 12.34
N GLY A 291 -0.82 25.26 12.24
CA GLY A 291 -0.91 26.41 13.14
C GLY A 291 -2.08 26.30 14.13
N ASP A 292 -3.15 27.04 13.86
CA ASP A 292 -4.27 27.22 14.79
C ASP A 292 -4.93 25.92 15.21
N TYR A 293 -5.08 24.96 14.28
CA TYR A 293 -5.73 23.68 14.60
C TYR A 293 -4.94 22.88 15.63
N VAL A 294 -3.63 22.71 15.44
CA VAL A 294 -2.76 21.99 16.40
C VAL A 294 -2.72 22.71 17.75
N VAL A 295 -2.62 24.02 17.74
CA VAL A 295 -2.61 24.85 18.96
C VAL A 295 -3.91 24.66 19.75
N ASP A 296 -5.06 24.71 19.08
CA ASP A 296 -6.35 24.54 19.73
C ASP A 296 -6.59 23.08 20.19
N LEU A 297 -6.10 22.09 19.44
CA LEU A 297 -6.11 20.69 19.90
C LEU A 297 -5.34 20.51 21.21
N LEU A 298 -4.18 21.19 21.36
CA LEU A 298 -3.34 21.14 22.56
C LEU A 298 -3.97 21.83 23.77
N LYS A 299 -4.82 22.86 23.57
CA LYS A 299 -5.61 23.47 24.65
C LYS A 299 -6.63 22.47 25.23
N GLY A 300 -7.00 21.46 24.46
CA GLY A 300 -7.82 20.35 24.91
C GLY A 300 -9.34 20.63 24.88
N ARG A 301 -10.10 19.60 25.26
CA ARG A 301 -11.57 19.64 25.24
C ARG A 301 -12.18 20.48 26.37
N SER A 302 -11.39 20.86 27.36
CA SER A 302 -11.81 21.70 28.50
C SER A 302 -11.78 23.20 28.20
N ASP A 303 -11.13 23.62 27.10
CA ASP A 303 -11.18 25.01 26.64
C ASP A 303 -12.36 25.18 25.65
N PRO A 304 -13.50 25.80 26.07
CA PRO A 304 -14.68 25.93 25.24
C PRO A 304 -14.46 26.85 24.02
N HIS A 305 -13.55 27.82 24.12
CA HIS A 305 -13.23 28.71 23.00
C HIS A 305 -12.41 28.02 21.93
N ALA A 306 -11.44 27.17 22.33
CA ALA A 306 -10.70 26.33 21.41
C ALA A 306 -11.61 25.34 20.68
N VAL A 307 -12.48 24.66 21.42
CA VAL A 307 -13.48 23.73 20.86
C VAL A 307 -14.38 24.43 19.85
N GLU A 308 -14.90 25.64 20.17
CA GLU A 308 -15.77 26.37 19.26
C GLU A 308 -15.06 26.76 17.95
N ARG A 309 -13.81 27.23 18.01
CA ARG A 309 -13.03 27.55 16.82
C ARG A 309 -12.77 26.32 15.96
N ILE A 310 -12.35 25.20 16.58
CA ILE A 310 -12.13 23.94 15.87
C ILE A 310 -13.43 23.48 15.20
N VAL A 311 -14.54 23.40 15.94
CA VAL A 311 -15.83 22.93 15.42
C VAL A 311 -16.26 23.75 14.21
N LYS A 312 -16.21 25.07 14.33
CA LYS A 312 -16.55 25.97 13.22
C LYS A 312 -15.70 25.68 11.99
N ARG A 313 -14.38 25.69 12.15
CA ARG A 313 -13.46 25.57 11.01
C ARG A 313 -13.45 24.17 10.41
N VAL A 314 -13.49 23.12 11.23
CA VAL A 314 -13.54 21.73 10.73
C VAL A 314 -14.86 21.43 10.03
N THR A 315 -15.98 22.00 10.49
CA THR A 315 -17.28 21.92 9.76
C THR A 315 -17.16 22.53 8.36
N GLU A 316 -16.60 23.74 8.24
CA GLU A 316 -16.38 24.39 6.95
C GLU A 316 -15.46 23.56 6.02
N LEU A 317 -14.36 23.03 6.56
CA LEU A 317 -13.36 22.27 5.81
C LEU A 317 -13.84 20.89 5.38
N SER A 318 -14.53 20.16 6.26
CA SER A 318 -14.99 18.81 5.98
C SER A 318 -16.31 18.73 5.23
N GLY A 319 -17.14 19.77 5.33
CA GLY A 319 -18.51 19.78 4.81
C GLY A 319 -19.48 18.88 5.58
N LEU A 320 -19.09 18.39 6.77
CA LEU A 320 -19.90 17.53 7.61
C LEU A 320 -20.90 18.35 8.44
N ASP A 321 -21.90 17.62 8.98
CA ASP A 321 -22.89 18.20 9.91
C ASP A 321 -22.19 18.78 11.16
N PRO A 322 -22.49 20.05 11.55
CA PRO A 322 -21.83 20.69 12.69
C PRO A 322 -22.11 19.98 14.03
N VAL A 323 -23.24 19.27 14.18
CA VAL A 323 -23.54 18.50 15.39
C VAL A 323 -22.62 17.29 15.47
N PHE A 324 -22.37 16.63 14.33
CA PHE A 324 -21.39 15.52 14.26
C PHE A 324 -19.99 16.01 14.61
N VAL A 325 -19.54 17.10 13.99
CA VAL A 325 -18.21 17.69 14.23
C VAL A 325 -18.05 18.14 15.69
N ARG A 326 -19.09 18.74 16.29
CA ARG A 326 -19.09 19.15 17.70
C ARG A 326 -18.97 17.95 18.64
N ARG A 327 -19.72 16.88 18.38
CA ARG A 327 -19.64 15.62 19.17
C ARG A 327 -18.25 15.02 19.11
N ALA A 328 -17.62 15.02 17.93
CA ALA A 328 -16.24 14.59 17.73
C ALA A 328 -15.20 15.54 18.34
N GLY A 329 -15.61 16.79 18.68
CA GLY A 329 -14.71 17.84 19.12
C GLY A 329 -13.71 18.24 18.03
N GLY A 330 -14.15 18.15 16.76
CA GLY A 330 -13.32 18.44 15.59
C GLY A 330 -12.21 17.41 15.30
N ARG A 331 -12.24 16.27 15.98
CA ARG A 331 -11.32 15.14 15.77
C ARG A 331 -12.04 14.08 14.95
N LEU A 332 -11.83 14.10 13.63
CA LEU A 332 -12.53 13.24 12.69
C LEU A 332 -11.76 11.94 12.49
N GLU A 333 -12.24 10.88 13.08
CA GLU A 333 -11.73 9.53 12.86
C GLU A 333 -12.10 9.07 11.43
N THR A 334 -11.16 8.41 10.75
CA THR A 334 -11.26 8.07 9.32
C THR A 334 -12.52 7.26 8.99
N GLN A 335 -12.81 6.21 9.74
CA GLN A 335 -13.97 5.35 9.47
C GLN A 335 -15.29 6.09 9.70
N ALA A 336 -15.35 6.88 10.77
CA ALA A 336 -16.51 7.70 11.08
C ALA A 336 -16.75 8.77 9.98
N PHE A 337 -15.68 9.39 9.47
CA PHE A 337 -15.75 10.32 8.36
C PHE A 337 -16.28 9.66 7.08
N LEU A 338 -15.69 8.54 6.65
CA LEU A 338 -16.05 7.83 5.42
C LEU A 338 -17.50 7.36 5.41
N ARG A 339 -18.05 7.11 6.59
CA ARG A 339 -19.44 6.72 6.78
C ARG A 339 -20.39 7.91 6.80
N GLU A 340 -19.98 8.98 7.48
CA GLU A 340 -20.83 10.17 7.66
C GLU A 340 -20.94 11.00 6.38
N VAL A 341 -19.85 11.10 5.62
CA VAL A 341 -19.77 12.00 4.45
C VAL A 341 -20.74 11.64 3.33
N PHE A 342 -21.08 10.35 3.17
CA PHE A 342 -22.02 9.84 2.15
C PHE A 342 -23.30 9.23 2.74
N ARG A 343 -23.55 9.44 4.04
CA ARG A 343 -24.68 8.84 4.74
C ARG A 343 -26.03 9.14 4.08
N ASN A 344 -26.23 10.37 3.63
CA ASN A 344 -27.48 10.78 2.97
C ASN A 344 -27.69 10.14 1.60
N GLU A 345 -26.62 9.61 1.00
CA GLU A 345 -26.65 8.87 -0.27
C GLU A 345 -26.80 7.37 -0.07
N GLY A 346 -26.74 6.88 1.18
CA GLY A 346 -26.73 5.44 1.50
C GLY A 346 -25.45 4.74 1.08
N LYS A 347 -24.32 5.46 1.02
CA LYS A 347 -23.03 4.97 0.56
C LYS A 347 -21.94 5.07 1.62
N LEU A 348 -20.84 4.36 1.37
CA LEU A 348 -19.59 4.41 2.12
C LEU A 348 -18.46 4.90 1.20
N GLY A 349 -17.55 5.70 1.74
CA GLY A 349 -16.34 6.10 1.04
C GLY A 349 -15.19 5.11 1.25
N SER A 350 -14.23 5.08 0.31
CA SER A 350 -13.00 4.31 0.43
C SER A 350 -11.95 5.05 1.24
N ARG A 351 -11.21 4.33 2.10
CA ARG A 351 -10.04 4.90 2.77
C ARG A 351 -8.87 5.16 1.80
N TYR A 352 -8.87 4.48 0.65
CA TYR A 352 -7.82 4.62 -0.37
C TYR A 352 -8.11 5.77 -1.35
N ASP A 353 -9.38 6.12 -1.57
CA ASP A 353 -9.80 7.33 -2.27
C ASP A 353 -11.18 7.72 -1.75
N ALA A 354 -11.24 8.72 -0.89
CA ALA A 354 -12.44 9.02 -0.13
C ALA A 354 -13.66 9.41 -0.99
N ASN A 355 -13.45 9.76 -2.26
CA ASN A 355 -14.52 10.04 -3.23
C ASN A 355 -14.92 8.81 -4.10
N VAL A 356 -14.24 7.68 -3.94
CA VAL A 356 -14.70 6.39 -4.49
C VAL A 356 -15.66 5.76 -3.49
N THR A 357 -16.88 5.45 -3.94
CA THR A 357 -17.95 5.02 -3.06
C THR A 357 -18.62 3.73 -3.53
N GLU A 358 -19.20 2.99 -2.58
CA GLU A 358 -20.13 1.89 -2.84
C GLU A 358 -21.39 2.02 -1.97
N TRP A 359 -22.44 1.25 -2.27
CA TRP A 359 -23.63 1.18 -1.43
C TRP A 359 -23.28 0.58 -0.06
N ASP A 360 -23.80 1.16 1.02
CA ASP A 360 -23.70 0.56 2.36
C ASP A 360 -24.70 -0.61 2.46
N PRO A 361 -24.25 -1.88 2.46
CA PRO A 361 -25.14 -3.02 2.58
C PRO A 361 -25.68 -3.22 4.00
N PHE A 362 -25.16 -2.49 5.00
CA PHE A 362 -25.52 -2.58 6.40
C PHE A 362 -25.77 -1.22 7.04
N PRO A 363 -26.68 -0.37 6.49
CA PRO A 363 -26.86 1.02 6.96
C PRO A 363 -27.36 1.12 8.41
N PHE A 364 -27.87 0.02 8.96
CA PHE A 364 -28.31 -0.10 10.35
C PHE A 364 -27.20 -0.51 11.33
N SER A 365 -26.02 -0.90 10.84
CA SER A 365 -24.90 -1.30 11.69
C SER A 365 -24.03 -0.08 12.06
N PRO A 366 -23.62 0.07 13.33
CA PRO A 366 -22.64 1.09 13.71
C PRO A 366 -21.25 0.80 13.13
N ASP A 367 -20.93 -0.48 12.89
CA ASP A 367 -19.63 -0.92 12.40
C ASP A 367 -19.65 -1.12 10.90
N GLN A 368 -18.54 -0.79 10.22
CA GLN A 368 -18.32 -1.17 8.84
C GLN A 368 -18.05 -2.69 8.79
N ARG A 369 -18.87 -3.40 8.00
CA ARG A 369 -18.78 -4.86 7.83
C ARG A 369 -18.37 -5.27 6.42
N THR A 370 -18.01 -4.31 5.59
CA THR A 370 -17.52 -4.52 4.22
C THR A 370 -16.02 -4.35 4.18
N ASN A 371 -15.40 -4.84 3.12
CA ASN A 371 -14.04 -4.44 2.76
C ASN A 371 -14.01 -2.97 2.33
N ASP A 372 -13.02 -2.59 1.56
CA ASP A 372 -12.92 -1.22 1.07
C ASP A 372 -13.49 -1.11 -0.36
N PRO A 373 -14.33 -0.10 -0.65
CA PRO A 373 -14.95 0.11 -1.96
C PRO A 373 -13.99 0.07 -3.15
N LEU A 374 -12.82 0.69 -3.01
CA LEU A 374 -11.82 0.69 -4.08
C LEU A 374 -11.24 -0.70 -4.30
N LEU A 375 -10.86 -1.39 -3.22
CA LEU A 375 -10.24 -2.72 -3.33
C LEU A 375 -11.21 -3.74 -3.92
N ASP A 376 -12.47 -3.72 -3.47
CA ASP A 376 -13.50 -4.64 -3.99
C ASP A 376 -13.73 -4.41 -5.50
N ALA A 377 -13.62 -3.17 -5.97
CA ALA A 377 -13.76 -2.84 -7.39
C ALA A 377 -12.59 -3.29 -8.26
N ILE A 378 -11.34 -3.31 -7.73
CA ILE A 378 -10.14 -3.49 -8.55
C ILE A 378 -9.55 -4.90 -8.55
N ILE A 379 -9.78 -5.69 -7.49
CA ILE A 379 -9.13 -7.01 -7.35
C ILE A 379 -9.52 -7.95 -8.50
N ALA A 380 -10.81 -8.04 -8.83
CA ALA A 380 -11.29 -8.96 -9.86
C ALA A 380 -10.79 -8.59 -11.26
N PRO A 381 -10.95 -7.35 -11.76
CA PRO A 381 -10.49 -6.99 -13.11
C PRO A 381 -8.97 -7.07 -13.25
N THR A 382 -8.19 -6.63 -12.27
CA THR A 382 -6.71 -6.69 -12.35
C THR A 382 -6.20 -8.13 -12.31
N THR A 383 -6.80 -8.99 -11.47
CA THR A 383 -6.49 -10.43 -11.44
C THR A 383 -6.77 -11.08 -12.78
N THR A 384 -7.96 -10.87 -13.32
CA THR A 384 -8.39 -11.46 -14.60
C THR A 384 -7.49 -11.04 -15.75
N ALA A 385 -7.22 -9.74 -15.86
CA ALA A 385 -6.35 -9.20 -16.91
C ALA A 385 -4.92 -9.74 -16.81
N MET A 386 -4.37 -9.84 -15.58
CA MET A 386 -3.01 -10.34 -15.38
C MET A 386 -2.90 -11.82 -15.67
N VAL A 387 -3.85 -12.64 -15.22
CA VAL A 387 -3.85 -14.08 -15.52
C VAL A 387 -3.98 -14.33 -17.03
N ASP A 388 -4.86 -13.60 -17.71
CA ASP A 388 -5.00 -13.69 -19.17
C ASP A 388 -3.71 -13.28 -19.90
N PHE A 389 -3.08 -12.17 -19.47
CA PHE A 389 -1.81 -11.72 -20.03
C PHE A 389 -0.71 -12.77 -19.85
N VAL A 390 -0.51 -13.28 -18.64
CA VAL A 390 0.55 -14.25 -18.32
C VAL A 390 0.32 -15.58 -19.05
N THR A 391 -0.91 -16.11 -19.01
CA THR A 391 -1.18 -17.46 -19.48
C THR A 391 -1.53 -17.56 -20.97
N ARG A 392 -2.26 -16.58 -21.53
CA ARG A 392 -2.68 -16.57 -22.92
C ARG A 392 -1.74 -15.74 -23.80
N THR A 393 -1.46 -14.49 -23.40
CA THR A 393 -0.67 -13.57 -24.22
C THR A 393 0.81 -13.97 -24.22
N VAL A 394 1.43 -14.15 -23.06
CA VAL A 394 2.82 -14.61 -22.95
C VAL A 394 2.90 -16.13 -23.13
N GLY A 395 1.86 -16.85 -22.73
CA GLY A 395 1.79 -18.31 -22.78
C GLY A 395 2.69 -18.99 -21.73
N TRP A 396 2.99 -18.29 -20.61
CA TRP A 396 3.62 -18.88 -19.42
C TRP A 396 2.55 -19.58 -18.60
N LYS A 397 2.33 -20.87 -18.93
CA LYS A 397 1.21 -21.64 -18.38
C LYS A 397 1.61 -22.29 -17.05
N TYR A 398 1.04 -21.79 -15.98
CA TYR A 398 1.14 -22.36 -14.65
C TYR A 398 -0.26 -22.59 -14.09
N VAL A 399 -0.49 -23.76 -13.50
CA VAL A 399 -1.75 -24.11 -12.84
C VAL A 399 -1.65 -23.71 -11.36
N GLY A 400 -2.21 -22.57 -11.01
CA GLY A 400 -2.22 -22.02 -9.66
C GLY A 400 -3.11 -20.79 -9.59
N ARG A 401 -3.43 -20.37 -8.37
CA ARG A 401 -4.18 -19.13 -8.15
C ARG A 401 -3.22 -17.94 -8.19
N TYR A 402 -3.57 -16.91 -8.94
CA TYR A 402 -2.91 -15.62 -8.88
C TYR A 402 -3.49 -14.80 -7.73
N ASN A 403 -2.65 -14.44 -6.76
CA ASN A 403 -3.05 -13.65 -5.60
C ASN A 403 -2.71 -12.17 -5.84
N ALA A 404 -3.60 -11.41 -6.46
CA ALA A 404 -3.41 -9.96 -6.64
C ALA A 404 -3.29 -9.25 -5.28
N LEU A 405 -4.12 -9.67 -4.31
CA LEU A 405 -4.05 -9.25 -2.92
C LEU A 405 -4.27 -10.45 -2.00
N SER A 406 -3.27 -10.78 -1.20
CA SER A 406 -3.31 -11.89 -0.24
C SER A 406 -3.54 -11.35 1.18
N TYR A 407 -4.76 -11.48 1.68
CA TYR A 407 -5.08 -11.17 3.08
C TYR A 407 -4.38 -12.12 4.05
N ASP A 408 -4.06 -13.35 3.62
CA ASP A 408 -3.33 -14.31 4.46
C ASP A 408 -1.91 -13.85 4.75
N VAL A 409 -1.18 -13.36 3.74
CA VAL A 409 0.15 -12.78 3.95
C VAL A 409 0.07 -11.63 4.96
N ASN A 410 -0.90 -10.73 4.81
CA ASN A 410 -1.08 -9.60 5.73
C ASN A 410 -1.40 -10.05 7.16
N ARG A 411 -2.30 -11.03 7.31
CA ARG A 411 -2.70 -11.60 8.60
C ARG A 411 -1.57 -12.34 9.31
N LEU A 412 -0.73 -13.05 8.54
CA LEU A 412 0.37 -13.87 9.04
C LEU A 412 1.67 -13.08 9.25
N TRP A 413 1.68 -11.80 8.84
CA TRP A 413 2.86 -10.95 8.95
C TRP A 413 3.30 -10.76 10.40
N ASP A 414 4.56 -10.99 10.69
CA ASP A 414 5.12 -10.78 12.02
C ASP A 414 5.45 -9.29 12.22
N ARG A 415 4.70 -8.65 13.13
CA ARG A 415 4.84 -7.24 13.49
C ARG A 415 5.52 -7.02 14.84
N LYS A 416 5.96 -8.10 15.50
CA LYS A 416 6.51 -7.99 16.87
C LYS A 416 7.79 -7.15 16.94
N ASP A 417 8.67 -7.36 15.96
CA ASP A 417 9.94 -6.65 15.85
C ASP A 417 9.92 -5.68 14.64
N GLU A 418 8.74 -5.21 14.25
CA GLU A 418 8.61 -4.30 13.11
C GLU A 418 9.31 -2.98 13.42
N PRO A 419 10.26 -2.54 12.57
CA PRO A 419 10.92 -1.25 12.76
C PRO A 419 9.89 -0.13 12.69
N ARG A 420 10.10 0.91 13.50
CA ARG A 420 9.15 2.05 13.58
C ARG A 420 8.89 2.73 12.26
N GLY A 421 9.87 2.74 11.34
CA GLY A 421 9.72 3.36 10.04
C GLY A 421 10.94 3.13 9.16
N SER A 422 10.88 3.53 7.90
CA SER A 422 11.97 3.47 6.92
C SER A 422 12.70 4.80 6.72
N VAL A 423 12.39 5.79 7.56
CA VAL A 423 12.98 7.14 7.48
C VAL A 423 14.47 7.13 7.76
N GLN A 424 14.93 6.22 8.64
CA GLN A 424 16.35 6.10 8.95
C GLN A 424 17.15 5.64 7.73
N GLU A 425 16.72 4.60 7.05
CA GLU A 425 17.37 4.07 5.85
C GLU A 425 17.29 5.07 4.69
N LEU A 426 16.18 5.80 4.56
CA LEU A 426 16.07 6.91 3.61
C LEU A 426 17.15 7.96 3.86
N ARG A 427 17.27 8.44 5.10
CA ARG A 427 18.29 9.44 5.49
C ARG A 427 19.71 8.94 5.22
N GLN A 428 20.01 7.71 5.58
CA GLN A 428 21.33 7.12 5.41
C GLN A 428 21.67 6.99 3.92
N SER A 429 20.76 6.51 3.08
CA SER A 429 20.98 6.37 1.65
C SER A 429 21.21 7.73 0.97
N VAL A 430 20.42 8.74 1.31
CA VAL A 430 20.57 10.11 0.81
C VAL A 430 21.88 10.75 1.30
N ALA A 431 22.32 10.44 2.53
CA ALA A 431 23.58 10.94 3.07
C ALA A 431 24.82 10.30 2.41
N ILE A 432 24.74 8.99 2.12
CA ILE A 432 25.85 8.25 1.49
C ILE A 432 26.05 8.67 0.03
N ASP A 433 24.95 8.87 -0.72
CA ASP A 433 24.99 9.17 -2.14
C ASP A 433 24.39 10.56 -2.44
N SER A 434 25.24 11.51 -2.81
CA SER A 434 24.85 12.87 -3.16
C SER A 434 24.02 12.98 -4.47
N LYS A 435 24.01 11.93 -5.28
CA LYS A 435 23.26 11.86 -6.54
C LYS A 435 21.91 11.15 -6.40
N LEU A 436 21.70 10.37 -5.34
CA LEU A 436 20.43 9.71 -5.12
C LEU A 436 19.28 10.72 -5.07
N ARG A 437 18.24 10.49 -5.87
CA ARG A 437 17.01 11.30 -5.92
C ARG A 437 15.84 10.50 -5.37
N VAL A 438 15.01 11.14 -4.60
CA VAL A 438 13.80 10.52 -4.04
C VAL A 438 12.59 11.40 -4.33
N LEU A 439 11.60 10.83 -5.01
CA LEU A 439 10.35 11.48 -5.31
C LEU A 439 9.23 10.77 -4.56
N ILE A 440 8.67 11.42 -3.55
CA ILE A 440 7.53 10.94 -2.78
C ILE A 440 6.29 11.57 -3.38
N VAL A 441 5.29 10.73 -3.70
CA VAL A 441 4.09 11.19 -4.40
C VAL A 441 2.84 10.66 -3.73
N HIS A 442 1.82 11.50 -3.62
CA HIS A 442 0.56 11.17 -2.97
C HIS A 442 -0.65 11.66 -3.76
N GLY A 443 -1.80 11.01 -3.56
CA GLY A 443 -3.09 11.60 -3.88
C GLY A 443 -3.61 12.41 -2.70
N TRP A 444 -4.24 13.56 -3.00
CA TRP A 444 -4.82 14.43 -1.98
C TRP A 444 -5.88 13.73 -1.11
N GLY A 445 -6.64 12.77 -1.68
CA GLY A 445 -7.77 12.08 -1.05
C GLY A 445 -7.42 10.76 -0.36
N ASP A 446 -6.14 10.44 -0.18
CA ASP A 446 -5.67 9.19 0.44
C ASP A 446 -5.71 9.26 1.97
N LEU A 447 -6.70 8.61 2.58
CA LEU A 447 -6.81 8.47 4.04
C LEU A 447 -6.10 7.22 4.58
N SER A 448 -5.58 6.34 3.71
CA SER A 448 -4.76 5.20 4.12
C SER A 448 -3.33 5.64 4.45
N CYS A 449 -2.76 6.50 3.60
CA CYS A 449 -1.43 7.08 3.77
C CYS A 449 -1.51 8.59 3.53
N PRO A 450 -2.02 9.38 4.50
CA PRO A 450 -2.19 10.81 4.35
C PRO A 450 -0.88 11.52 3.96
N PHE A 451 -0.90 12.34 2.91
CA PHE A 451 0.27 13.01 2.36
C PHE A 451 1.01 13.89 3.38
N MET A 452 0.28 14.43 4.36
CA MET A 452 0.86 15.25 5.43
C MET A 452 1.91 14.50 6.26
N ALA A 453 1.80 13.17 6.39
CA ALA A 453 2.81 12.37 7.08
C ALA A 453 4.17 12.45 6.37
N SER A 454 4.20 12.29 5.05
CA SER A 454 5.43 12.43 4.27
C SER A 454 5.97 13.86 4.27
N LYS A 455 5.10 14.88 4.17
CA LYS A 455 5.52 16.28 4.30
C LYS A 455 6.17 16.55 5.65
N LEU A 456 5.54 16.11 6.74
CA LEU A 456 6.09 16.28 8.08
C LEU A 456 7.46 15.59 8.24
N ILE A 457 7.58 14.35 7.72
CA ILE A 457 8.84 13.60 7.77
C ILE A 457 9.94 14.32 7.00
N VAL A 458 9.66 14.74 5.76
CA VAL A 458 10.67 15.41 4.91
C VAL A 458 11.07 16.77 5.49
N ASP A 459 10.13 17.54 6.00
CA ASP A 459 10.40 18.85 6.65
C ASP A 459 11.29 18.72 7.90
N GLN A 460 11.31 17.53 8.56
CA GLN A 460 12.17 17.24 9.72
C GLN A 460 13.49 16.56 9.33
N MET A 461 13.71 16.27 8.03
CA MET A 461 14.99 15.70 7.61
C MET A 461 16.10 16.76 7.64
N PRO A 462 17.33 16.39 8.04
CA PRO A 462 18.48 17.27 7.89
C PRO A 462 18.70 17.67 6.42
N LEU A 463 19.08 18.91 6.20
CA LEU A 463 19.52 19.35 4.89
C LEU A 463 20.86 18.66 4.56
N MET A 464 20.89 17.87 3.50
CA MET A 464 22.04 17.07 3.07
C MET A 464 22.49 17.52 1.67
N GLY A 465 22.85 18.80 1.53
CA GLY A 465 23.22 19.41 0.25
C GLY A 465 22.00 20.00 -0.47
N ASP A 466 21.72 19.59 -1.71
CA ASP A 466 20.60 20.07 -2.50
C ASP A 466 19.25 19.63 -1.87
N PRO A 467 18.40 20.58 -1.41
CA PRO A 467 17.13 20.24 -0.79
C PRO A 467 16.13 19.59 -1.75
N ASN A 468 16.36 19.72 -3.08
CA ASN A 468 15.49 19.13 -4.09
C ASN A 468 15.74 17.64 -4.32
N ARG A 469 16.66 17.03 -3.59
CA ARG A 469 16.94 15.58 -3.72
C ARG A 469 15.85 14.70 -3.16
N VAL A 470 15.09 15.19 -2.17
CA VAL A 470 13.92 14.52 -1.60
C VAL A 470 12.74 15.46 -1.74
N GLN A 471 11.81 15.12 -2.62
CA GLN A 471 10.64 15.97 -2.91
C GLN A 471 9.35 15.24 -2.56
N VAL A 472 8.34 15.99 -2.11
CA VAL A 472 6.98 15.50 -1.93
C VAL A 472 6.08 16.23 -2.90
N LYS A 473 5.28 15.50 -3.67
CA LYS A 473 4.30 16.05 -4.61
C LYS A 473 2.94 15.37 -4.44
N GLU A 474 1.89 16.14 -4.63
CA GLU A 474 0.52 15.70 -4.49
C GLU A 474 -0.24 15.87 -5.80
N TYR A 475 -1.20 14.96 -6.05
CA TYR A 475 -2.03 14.91 -7.26
C TYR A 475 -3.50 14.72 -6.89
N ALA A 476 -4.41 15.03 -7.79
CA ALA A 476 -5.83 14.72 -7.63
C ALA A 476 -6.03 13.20 -7.56
N GLY A 477 -6.87 12.73 -6.64
CA GLY A 477 -7.15 11.32 -6.39
C GLY A 477 -6.68 10.85 -5.03
N GLY A 478 -6.78 9.55 -4.80
CA GLY A 478 -6.41 8.90 -3.54
C GLY A 478 -5.10 8.12 -3.61
N HIS A 479 -5.04 6.97 -2.95
CA HIS A 479 -3.87 6.10 -2.83
C HIS A 479 -3.32 5.66 -4.19
N MET A 480 -4.22 5.31 -5.09
CA MET A 480 -3.93 4.96 -6.49
C MET A 480 -4.32 6.12 -7.41
N PHE A 481 -3.85 7.34 -7.11
CA PHE A 481 -4.17 8.56 -7.87
C PHE A 481 -3.83 8.44 -9.37
N TYR A 482 -2.89 7.59 -9.71
CA TYR A 482 -2.52 7.28 -11.10
C TYR A 482 -3.64 6.54 -11.89
N SER A 483 -4.70 6.09 -11.23
CA SER A 483 -5.92 5.62 -11.93
C SER A 483 -6.61 6.74 -12.70
N ARG A 484 -6.39 8.00 -12.30
CA ARG A 484 -6.90 9.19 -12.98
C ARG A 484 -5.91 9.66 -14.05
N GLY A 485 -6.39 9.84 -15.28
CA GLY A 485 -5.56 10.11 -16.45
C GLY A 485 -4.65 11.35 -16.28
N ASP A 486 -5.19 12.47 -15.81
CA ASP A 486 -4.43 13.71 -15.62
C ASP A 486 -3.34 13.57 -14.55
N SER A 487 -3.65 12.91 -13.44
CA SER A 487 -2.70 12.64 -12.35
C SER A 487 -1.60 11.67 -12.78
N GLN A 488 -1.94 10.65 -13.57
CA GLN A 488 -0.97 9.73 -14.15
C GLN A 488 0.01 10.45 -15.08
N GLN A 489 -0.50 11.35 -15.93
CA GLN A 489 0.37 12.15 -16.82
C GLN A 489 1.24 13.13 -16.06
N ALA A 490 0.74 13.73 -14.98
CA ALA A 490 1.53 14.60 -14.11
C ALA A 490 2.66 13.82 -13.41
N LEU A 491 2.34 12.68 -12.80
CA LEU A 491 3.33 11.76 -12.23
C LEU A 491 4.42 11.41 -13.25
N ARG A 492 4.02 11.02 -14.46
CA ARG A 492 4.97 10.66 -15.52
C ARG A 492 5.92 11.82 -15.85
N ARG A 493 5.42 13.05 -15.99
CA ARG A 493 6.27 14.23 -16.25
C ARG A 493 7.29 14.45 -15.13
N ASP A 494 6.87 14.36 -13.87
CA ASP A 494 7.74 14.58 -12.73
C ASP A 494 8.83 13.51 -12.61
N VAL A 495 8.47 12.26 -12.85
CA VAL A 495 9.43 11.14 -12.86
C VAL A 495 10.42 11.27 -14.01
N MET A 496 9.96 11.61 -15.23
CA MET A 496 10.88 11.87 -16.36
C MET A 496 11.86 12.99 -16.03
N ALA A 497 11.42 14.06 -15.37
CA ALA A 497 12.31 15.14 -14.94
C ALA A 497 13.35 14.66 -13.90
N MET A 498 12.97 13.76 -12.98
CA MET A 498 13.91 13.14 -12.03
C MET A 498 14.95 12.28 -12.76
N TYR A 499 14.54 11.45 -13.72
CA TYR A 499 15.45 10.58 -14.48
C TYR A 499 16.42 11.36 -15.38
N ALA A 500 16.01 12.53 -15.85
CA ALA A 500 16.85 13.40 -16.69
C ALA A 500 17.99 14.08 -15.92
N GLN A 501 17.99 14.04 -14.58
CA GLN A 501 19.05 14.62 -13.74
C GLN A 501 20.27 13.70 -13.55
N HIS A 502 20.28 12.53 -14.17
CA HIS A 502 21.34 11.52 -14.10
C HIS A 502 22.04 11.31 -15.46
#